data_16970121e2e1277c919a17b4bb456ff7
#
_entry.id   16970121e2e1277c919a17b4bb456ff7
#
_cell.length_a   1.000
_cell.length_b   1.000
_cell.length_c   1.000
_cell.angle_alpha   90.00
_cell.angle_beta   90.00
_cell.angle_gamma   90.00
#
_symmetry.space_group_name_H-M   'P 1'
#
loop_
_entity.id
_entity.type
_entity.pdbx_description
1 polymer ?
#
loop_
_entity_poly.entity_id
_entity_poly.type
_entity_poly.pdbx_seq_one_letter_code
_entity_poly.pdbx_strand_id
1 'polypeptide(L)' 'MILARLKWNTPLYKVDEFVTKFRDRYKNKQVRIDVKLTDTECLIYLFKKFNK' A
#
# COMPACT_ATOMS: atom_id res chain seq x y z
N MET A 1 3.03 -8.64 2.56
CA MET A 1 3.81 -8.51 1.32
C MET A 1 3.96 -7.04 0.94
N ILE A 2 5.15 -6.64 0.60
CA ILE A 2 5.40 -5.26 0.19
C ILE A 2 5.09 -5.10 -1.29
N LEU A 3 4.17 -4.19 -1.60
CA LEU A 3 3.79 -3.93 -2.98
C LEU A 3 4.66 -2.85 -3.62
N ALA A 4 5.08 -1.88 -2.83
CA ALA A 4 5.92 -0.80 -3.34
C ALA A 4 6.73 -0.21 -2.21
N ARG A 5 7.92 0.29 -2.56
CA ARG A 5 8.82 0.97 -1.64
C ARG A 5 9.12 2.34 -2.23
N LEU A 6 8.73 3.38 -1.51
CA LEU A 6 8.93 4.75 -1.96
C LEU A 6 9.81 5.46 -0.96
N LYS A 7 10.41 6.56 -1.38
CA LYS A 7 11.21 7.38 -0.47
C LYS A 7 10.29 8.01 0.58
N TRP A 8 10.81 8.18 1.78
CA TRP A 8 10.01 8.72 2.89
C TRP A 8 9.40 10.09 2.56
N ASN A 9 10.06 10.87 1.72
CA ASN A 9 9.59 12.22 1.37
C ASN A 9 8.73 12.24 0.11
N THR A 10 8.24 11.10 -0.34
CA THR A 10 7.34 11.03 -1.49
C THR A 10 6.09 11.85 -1.21
N PRO A 11 5.66 12.72 -2.13
CA PRO A 11 4.45 13.51 -1.91
C PRO A 11 3.23 12.63 -1.71
N LEU A 12 2.31 13.10 -0.86
CA LEU A 12 1.12 12.34 -0.54
C LEU A 12 0.29 11.98 -1.76
N TYR A 13 0.21 12.89 -2.73
CA TYR A 13 -0.59 12.60 -3.92
C TYR A 13 -0.04 11.41 -4.69
N LYS A 14 1.27 11.23 -4.69
CA LYS A 14 1.88 10.07 -5.35
C LYS A 14 1.62 8.79 -4.59
N VAL A 15 1.74 8.85 -3.27
CA VAL A 15 1.42 7.69 -2.43
C VAL A 15 -0.03 7.29 -2.65
N ASP A 16 -0.91 8.27 -2.68
CA ASP A 16 -2.33 8.01 -2.88
C ASP A 16 -2.61 7.39 -4.25
N GLU A 17 -1.91 7.83 -5.28
CA GLU A 17 -2.04 7.26 -6.61
C GLU A 17 -1.67 5.77 -6.59
N PHE A 18 -0.58 5.42 -5.94
CA PHE A 18 -0.18 4.03 -5.83
C PHE A 18 -1.19 3.20 -5.05
N VAL A 19 -1.65 3.74 -3.93
CA VAL A 19 -2.62 3.03 -3.11
C VAL A 19 -3.92 2.79 -3.89
N THR A 20 -4.39 3.81 -4.58
CA THR A 20 -5.61 3.70 -5.37
C THR A 20 -5.44 2.65 -6.47
N LYS A 21 -4.29 2.67 -7.13
CA LYS A 21 -3.99 1.71 -8.19
C LYS A 21 -4.00 0.29 -7.64
N PHE A 22 -3.36 0.07 -6.50
CA PHE A 22 -3.32 -1.27 -5.91
C PHE A 22 -4.69 -1.70 -5.40
N ARG A 23 -5.46 -0.78 -4.82
CA ARG A 23 -6.81 -1.11 -4.38
C ARG A 23 -7.68 -1.54 -5.54
N ASP A 24 -7.56 -0.85 -6.66
CA ASP A 24 -8.32 -1.22 -7.85
C ASP A 24 -7.89 -2.59 -8.37
N ARG A 25 -6.60 -2.83 -8.36
CA ARG A 25 -6.03 -4.10 -8.84
C ARG A 25 -6.51 -5.28 -8.01
N TYR A 26 -6.63 -5.09 -6.70
CA TYR A 26 -6.98 -6.17 -5.77
C TYR A 26 -8.39 -6.08 -5.22
N LYS A 27 -9.24 -5.29 -5.86
CA LYS A 27 -10.57 -5.00 -5.29
C LYS A 27 -11.44 -6.23 -5.12
N ASN A 28 -11.22 -7.27 -5.92
CA ASN A 28 -12.00 -8.51 -5.83
C ASN A 28 -11.33 -9.56 -4.97
N LYS A 29 -10.25 -9.19 -4.32
CA LYS A 29 -9.52 -10.09 -3.43
C LYS A 29 -9.81 -9.74 -1.99
N GLN A 30 -9.71 -10.74 -1.13
CA GLN A 30 -9.87 -10.50 0.30
C GLN A 30 -8.53 -10.07 0.89
N VAL A 31 -8.16 -8.85 0.57
CA VAL A 31 -6.88 -8.29 1.03
C VAL A 31 -7.09 -6.86 1.47
N ARG A 32 -6.14 -6.37 2.23
CA ARG A 32 -6.14 -5.01 2.72
C ARG A 32 -4.84 -4.35 2.33
N ILE A 33 -4.92 -3.11 1.89
CA ILE A 33 -3.75 -2.32 1.52
C ILE A 33 -3.49 -1.30 2.62
N ASP A 34 -2.28 -1.31 3.15
CA ASP A 34 -1.87 -0.36 4.18
C ASP A 34 -0.59 0.35 3.77
N VAL A 35 -0.41 1.53 4.34
CA VAL A 35 0.81 2.31 4.14
C VAL A 35 1.52 2.45 5.48
N LYS A 36 2.82 2.22 5.48
CA LYS A 36 3.64 2.33 6.67
C LYS A 36 4.84 3.22 6.38
N LEU A 37 5.09 4.17 7.27
CA LEU A 37 6.26 5.03 7.17
C LEU A 37 7.36 4.51 8.07
N THR A 38 8.56 4.42 7.51
CA THR A 38 9.76 4.14 8.28
C THR A 38 10.64 5.38 8.26
N ASP A 39 11.81 5.29 8.89
CA ASP A 39 12.73 6.43 8.90
C ASP A 39 13.23 6.81 7.52
N THR A 40 13.24 5.88 6.60
CA THR A 40 13.82 6.09 5.27
C THR A 40 12.89 5.81 4.12
N GLU A 41 11.75 5.16 4.37
CA GLU A 41 10.89 4.70 3.29
C GLU A 41 9.42 4.83 3.64
N CYS A 42 8.62 4.90 2.59
CA CYS A 42 7.18 4.76 2.67
C CYS A 42 6.84 3.43 1.99
N LEU A 43 6.27 2.51 2.76
CA LEU A 43 6.02 1.16 2.28
C LEU A 43 4.53 0.95 2.09
N ILE A 44 4.17 0.36 0.97
CA ILE A 44 2.78 -0.01 0.70
C ILE A 44 2.69 -1.52 0.84
N TYR A 45 1.90 -1.96 1.82
CA TYR A 45 1.77 -3.37 2.18
C TYR A 45 0.45 -3.94 1.73
N LEU A 46 0.49 -5.20 1.42
CA LEU A 46 -0.71 -6.00 1.20
C LEU A 46 -0.81 -7.03 2.32
N PHE A 47 -1.95 -7.04 2.98
CA PHE A 47 -2.26 -8.02 4.01
C PHE A 47 -3.46 -8.85 3.58
N LYS A 48 -3.40 -10.14 3.81
CA LYS A 48 -4.55 -10.98 3.59
C LYS A 48 -5.54 -10.76 4.71
N LYS A 49 -6.80 -10.60 4.34
CA LYS A 49 -7.88 -10.57 5.30
C LYS A 49 -8.25 -12.00 5.64
N PHE A 50 -8.21 -12.29 6.93
CA PHE A 50 -8.71 -13.58 7.38
C PHE A 50 -10.19 -13.48 7.57
N ASN A 51 -10.87 -14.37 6.91
CA ASN A 51 -12.29 -14.44 6.97
C ASN A 51 -12.66 -15.66 7.77
N LYS A 52 -13.19 -15.44 8.95
CA LYS A 52 -13.55 -16.56 9.78
C LYS A 52 -14.91 -17.09 9.45
#